data_636e637e92c8a2629f9ce6c856340b99
#
_entry.id   636e637e92c8a2629f9ce6c856340b99
#
_cell.length_a   1.000
_cell.length_b   1.000
_cell.length_c   1.000
_cell.angle_alpha   90.00
_cell.angle_beta   90.00
_cell.angle_gamma   90.00
#
_symmetry.space_group_name_H-M   'P 1'
#
loop_
_entity.id
_entity.type
_entity.pdbx_description
1 polymer ?
#
loop_
_entity_poly.entity_id
_entity_poly.type
_entity_poly.pdbx_seq_one_letter_code
_entity_poly.pdbx_strand_id
1 'polypeptide(L)'
;MPNLLQIIMYLIEKIKWQSKLIKKLSDYIDWLEDDSNRPRKNTDITQLDYNKLILDDAPKVIELEQLDYKQLLQEAKESGKPIKKIRRHKTSAKIPEHICCARCQAPAAYLYKNNGDENQYKCKVCSTLFSEKNRFRKDIILKCPHCDRAIDKIKQRSQFDIYKCRNDACAFYQQNLESLSEKERKLFEKEPYRFKLRYIYRQFRLKLNEIEDYTLIDSPVDLARIHASPRLLGEILTFHVNYGLPASKTAALIYDLHGVKVSGQTVLNYAAAAGAQVLPFTQDYPYELSDQISGDETYIRVNGNWNYICYFFDTEKKIILSQQISEHRDTELAIKALYDVIKHYHHDLPEDFNVIVDGNPIYKLAQHYFAQHDYFFDVTQVIGLTNEDKVSALYRPLKQSIERLNRTYKGHYRGKHGFKSLNGARAHVSLFTACFNFLRPHQGLKNKVPVPFPITLPKEANMPEKWIHLLQLANGYLEQMPA
;
A
#
# COMPACT_ATOMS: atom_id res chain seq x y z
N MET A 1 48.68 17.62 31.12
CA MET A 1 47.80 17.83 29.97
C MET A 1 48.40 17.11 28.77
N PRO A 2 47.70 16.31 28.02
CA PRO A 2 48.25 15.69 26.82
C PRO A 2 48.69 16.78 25.84
N ASN A 3 49.86 16.58 25.22
CA ASN A 3 50.43 17.50 24.24
C ASN A 3 49.48 17.55 23.00
N LEU A 4 49.36 18.72 22.40
CA LEU A 4 48.51 18.93 21.21
C LEU A 4 48.72 17.85 20.12
N LEU A 5 49.98 17.41 19.97
CA LEU A 5 50.35 16.35 19.04
C LEU A 5 49.71 14.98 19.39
N GLN A 6 49.60 14.66 20.67
CA GLN A 6 48.95 13.42 21.14
C GLN A 6 47.44 13.45 20.91
N ILE A 7 46.83 14.63 21.08
CA ILE A 7 45.39 14.82 20.78
C ILE A 7 45.14 14.65 19.28
N ILE A 8 46.00 15.26 18.45
CA ILE A 8 45.90 15.14 17.00
C ILE A 8 46.04 13.67 16.53
N MET A 9 47.06 12.97 17.05
CA MET A 9 47.26 11.54 16.74
C MET A 9 46.06 10.70 17.17
N TYR A 10 45.54 10.92 18.36
CA TYR A 10 44.32 10.24 18.84
C TYR A 10 43.11 10.51 17.93
N LEU A 11 42.89 11.75 17.50
CA LEU A 11 41.80 12.12 16.60
C LEU A 11 41.99 11.47 15.22
N ILE A 12 43.20 11.42 14.69
CA ILE A 12 43.49 10.75 13.42
C ILE A 12 43.20 9.25 13.51
N GLU A 13 43.59 8.58 14.59
CA GLU A 13 43.25 7.16 14.79
C GLU A 13 41.77 6.93 14.94
N LYS A 14 41.07 7.80 15.64
CA LYS A 14 39.62 7.75 15.79
C LYS A 14 38.89 7.92 14.45
N ILE A 15 39.32 8.85 13.61
CA ILE A 15 38.83 9.07 12.27
C ILE A 15 39.04 7.81 11.37
N LYS A 16 40.27 7.25 11.43
CA LYS A 16 40.60 6.01 10.70
C LYS A 16 39.70 4.84 11.15
N TRP A 17 39.45 4.70 12.43
CA TRP A 17 38.57 3.68 12.98
C TRP A 17 37.13 3.90 12.56
N GLN A 18 36.62 5.12 12.63
CA GLN A 18 35.27 5.48 12.18
C GLN A 18 35.11 5.23 10.69
N SER A 19 36.09 5.58 9.87
CA SER A 19 36.07 5.31 8.42
C SER A 19 36.00 3.80 8.11
N LYS A 20 36.73 2.98 8.86
CA LYS A 20 36.65 1.51 8.75
C LYS A 20 35.29 0.98 9.18
N LEU A 21 34.69 1.56 10.21
CA LEU A 21 33.36 1.17 10.69
C LEU A 21 32.28 1.55 9.67
N ILE A 22 32.34 2.77 9.13
CA ILE A 22 31.44 3.24 8.09
C ILE A 22 31.51 2.32 6.85
N LYS A 23 32.73 1.96 6.41
CA LYS A 23 32.90 1.03 5.31
C LYS A 23 32.26 -0.33 5.59
N LYS A 24 32.49 -0.90 6.79
CA LYS A 24 31.85 -2.17 7.20
C LYS A 24 30.33 -2.09 7.25
N LEU A 25 29.79 -0.97 7.70
CA LEU A 25 28.33 -0.74 7.74
C LEU A 25 27.78 -0.57 6.34
N SER A 26 28.50 0.13 5.46
CA SER A 26 28.11 0.24 4.04
C SER A 26 28.13 -1.12 3.35
N ASP A 27 29.22 -1.90 3.51
CA ASP A 27 29.32 -3.25 2.98
C ASP A 27 28.20 -4.17 3.54
N TYR A 28 27.80 -3.96 4.79
CA TYR A 28 26.69 -4.70 5.43
C TYR A 28 25.33 -4.26 4.93
N ILE A 29 25.12 -2.97 4.69
CA ILE A 29 23.90 -2.44 4.06
C ILE A 29 23.77 -2.96 2.63
N ASP A 30 24.85 -2.88 1.83
CA ASP A 30 24.90 -3.43 0.48
C ASP A 30 24.61 -4.94 0.48
N TRP A 31 25.12 -5.67 1.47
CA TRP A 31 24.82 -7.10 1.64
C TRP A 31 23.36 -7.35 2.02
N LEU A 32 22.77 -6.53 2.90
CA LEU A 32 21.35 -6.61 3.27
C LEU A 32 20.46 -6.28 2.07
N GLU A 33 20.79 -5.26 1.31
CA GLU A 33 20.06 -4.88 0.10
C GLU A 33 20.18 -5.97 -0.97
N ASP A 34 21.37 -6.54 -1.19
CA ASP A 34 21.56 -7.64 -2.13
C ASP A 34 20.81 -8.93 -1.71
N ASP A 35 20.77 -9.26 -0.42
CA ASP A 35 20.07 -10.45 0.09
C ASP A 35 18.54 -10.24 0.15
N SER A 36 18.07 -9.00 0.19
CA SER A 36 16.66 -8.67 0.29
C SER A 36 15.95 -8.46 -1.04
N ASN A 37 16.62 -7.88 -2.03
CA ASN A 37 15.98 -7.34 -3.22
C ASN A 37 16.51 -7.86 -4.56
N ARG A 38 17.65 -8.53 -4.59
CA ARG A 38 18.28 -8.92 -5.85
C ARG A 38 18.60 -10.41 -5.89
N PRO A 39 18.55 -11.02 -7.08
CA PRO A 39 19.23 -12.28 -7.27
C PRO A 39 20.68 -12.07 -6.87
N ARG A 40 21.27 -13.02 -6.19
CA ARG A 40 22.68 -12.92 -5.81
C ARG A 40 23.50 -12.65 -7.07
N LYS A 41 24.15 -11.50 -7.12
CA LYS A 41 25.11 -11.16 -8.16
C LYS A 41 26.27 -12.14 -8.04
N ASN A 42 26.33 -13.12 -8.86
CA ASN A 42 27.39 -14.08 -8.72
C ASN A 42 28.30 -14.23 -9.91
N THR A 43 27.83 -13.84 -11.06
CA THR A 43 28.60 -13.96 -12.28
C THR A 43 27.91 -13.18 -13.38
N ASP A 44 28.60 -12.90 -14.46
CA ASP A 44 28.06 -12.35 -15.71
C ASP A 44 26.93 -13.19 -16.33
N ILE A 45 26.70 -14.39 -15.79
CA ILE A 45 25.68 -15.34 -16.25
C ILE A 45 24.34 -15.09 -15.58
N THR A 46 24.31 -14.47 -14.42
CA THR A 46 23.11 -14.30 -13.59
C THR A 46 22.42 -12.95 -13.76
N GLN A 47 22.79 -12.17 -14.74
CA GLN A 47 22.08 -10.95 -15.13
C GLN A 47 20.73 -11.24 -15.81
N LEU A 48 20.29 -12.47 -15.82
CA LEU A 48 18.92 -12.78 -16.12
C LEU A 48 18.04 -12.01 -15.14
N ASP A 49 16.99 -11.44 -15.67
CA ASP A 49 15.99 -10.62 -14.97
C ASP A 49 15.23 -11.37 -13.85
N TYR A 50 15.95 -12.09 -12.98
CA TYR A 50 15.36 -12.72 -11.79
C TYR A 50 14.74 -11.69 -10.84
N ASN A 51 15.13 -10.43 -10.97
CA ASN A 51 14.51 -9.32 -10.24
C ASN A 51 13.03 -9.19 -10.55
N LYS A 52 12.61 -9.48 -11.78
CA LYS A 52 11.18 -9.54 -12.12
C LYS A 52 10.44 -10.63 -11.37
N LEU A 53 11.15 -11.70 -10.96
CA LEU A 53 10.57 -12.84 -10.24
C LEU A 53 10.35 -12.56 -8.76
N ILE A 54 10.94 -11.50 -8.23
CA ILE A 54 10.82 -11.09 -6.83
C ILE A 54 9.77 -9.99 -6.70
N LEU A 55 9.49 -9.33 -7.81
CA LEU A 55 8.58 -8.19 -7.85
C LEU A 55 7.15 -8.71 -7.91
N ASP A 56 6.53 -8.82 -6.77
CA ASP A 56 5.32 -8.08 -6.44
C ASP A 56 4.01 -8.57 -7.07
N ASP A 57 3.98 -9.71 -7.75
CA ASP A 57 2.71 -10.40 -7.95
C ASP A 57 2.23 -10.86 -6.58
N ALA A 58 1.22 -10.21 -6.04
CA ALA A 58 0.64 -10.64 -4.80
C ALA A 58 0.09 -12.07 -4.94
N PRO A 59 0.23 -12.92 -3.90
CA PRO A 59 -0.31 -14.26 -3.93
C PRO A 59 -1.84 -14.20 -3.98
N LYS A 60 -2.47 -15.24 -4.52
CA LYS A 60 -3.90 -15.40 -4.34
C LYS A 60 -4.20 -15.69 -2.89
N VAL A 61 -5.16 -14.97 -2.31
CA VAL A 61 -5.60 -15.14 -0.93
C VAL A 61 -6.89 -15.93 -0.94
N ILE A 62 -6.90 -17.05 -0.21
CA ILE A 62 -8.11 -17.81 0.04
C ILE A 62 -8.43 -17.70 1.51
N GLU A 63 -9.56 -17.12 1.83
CA GLU A 63 -10.10 -17.07 3.17
C GLU A 63 -10.62 -18.46 3.54
N LEU A 64 -10.29 -18.90 4.75
CA LEU A 64 -10.83 -20.13 5.28
C LEU A 64 -12.14 -19.79 6.00
N GLU A 65 -13.25 -20.33 5.52
CA GLU A 65 -14.50 -20.25 6.24
C GLU A 65 -14.35 -20.84 7.65
N GLN A 66 -14.80 -20.08 8.63
CA GLN A 66 -14.99 -20.58 9.98
C GLN A 66 -16.13 -21.59 9.96
N LEU A 67 -15.86 -22.80 10.43
CA LEU A 67 -16.83 -23.88 10.47
C LEU A 67 -17.34 -24.08 11.90
N ASP A 68 -18.62 -24.33 12.08
CA ASP A 68 -19.15 -24.75 13.38
C ASP A 68 -19.06 -26.27 13.52
N TYR A 69 -18.30 -26.73 14.53
CA TYR A 69 -18.16 -28.16 14.78
C TYR A 69 -19.48 -28.83 15.17
N LYS A 70 -20.44 -28.12 15.76
CA LYS A 70 -21.75 -28.67 16.13
C LYS A 70 -22.56 -29.00 14.89
N GLN A 71 -22.57 -28.07 13.92
CA GLN A 71 -23.21 -28.27 12.64
C GLN A 71 -22.58 -29.45 11.89
N LEU A 72 -21.24 -29.50 11.78
CA LEU A 72 -20.52 -30.61 11.16
C LEU A 72 -20.78 -31.98 11.83
N LEU A 73 -20.93 -32.00 13.13
CA LEU A 73 -21.31 -33.24 13.83
C LEU A 73 -22.74 -33.68 13.51
N GLN A 74 -23.64 -32.75 13.35
CA GLN A 74 -25.02 -33.01 12.96
C GLN A 74 -25.11 -33.53 11.53
N GLU A 75 -24.47 -32.87 10.58
CA GLU A 75 -24.36 -33.28 9.18
C GLU A 75 -23.78 -34.71 9.06
N ALA A 76 -22.70 -34.98 9.82
CA ALA A 76 -22.10 -36.31 9.86
C ALA A 76 -23.04 -37.39 10.46
N LYS A 77 -23.91 -37.02 11.37
CA LYS A 77 -24.93 -37.91 11.94
C LYS A 77 -26.05 -38.20 10.92
N GLU A 78 -26.50 -37.16 10.21
CA GLU A 78 -27.53 -37.26 9.18
C GLU A 78 -27.05 -38.06 7.96
N SER A 79 -25.76 -37.94 7.61
CA SER A 79 -25.12 -38.72 6.54
C SER A 79 -24.80 -40.18 6.92
N GLY A 80 -25.22 -40.65 8.12
CA GLY A 80 -25.02 -42.00 8.58
C GLY A 80 -23.60 -42.33 9.07
N LYS A 81 -22.68 -41.35 9.14
CA LYS A 81 -21.32 -41.54 9.62
C LYS A 81 -20.99 -40.64 10.82
N PRO A 82 -21.57 -40.92 12.02
CA PRO A 82 -21.42 -40.03 13.17
C PRO A 82 -19.97 -39.98 13.66
N ILE A 83 -19.46 -38.75 13.81
CA ILE A 83 -18.12 -38.52 14.35
C ILE A 83 -18.16 -38.60 15.86
N LYS A 84 -17.56 -39.66 16.43
CA LYS A 84 -17.47 -39.88 17.87
C LYS A 84 -16.22 -39.24 18.47
N LYS A 85 -16.28 -38.81 19.74
CA LYS A 85 -15.13 -38.36 20.53
C LYS A 85 -13.99 -39.38 20.45
N ILE A 86 -12.76 -38.92 20.54
CA ILE A 86 -11.57 -39.77 20.49
C ILE A 86 -11.44 -40.49 21.83
N ARG A 87 -11.40 -41.83 21.77
CA ARG A 87 -11.07 -42.65 22.97
C ARG A 87 -9.55 -42.63 23.14
N ARG A 88 -9.08 -42.09 24.25
CA ARG A 88 -7.64 -42.02 24.55
C ARG A 88 -7.28 -43.17 25.51
N HIS A 89 -6.18 -43.85 25.24
CA HIS A 89 -5.57 -44.76 26.18
C HIS A 89 -4.93 -43.97 27.33
N LYS A 90 -4.83 -44.60 28.53
CA LYS A 90 -4.23 -43.97 29.73
C LYS A 90 -2.80 -43.50 29.54
N THR A 91 -2.06 -44.12 28.60
CA THR A 91 -0.67 -43.80 28.22
C THR A 91 -0.55 -42.70 27.14
N SER A 92 -1.65 -42.26 26.54
CA SER A 92 -1.61 -41.24 25.49
C SER A 92 -1.41 -39.87 26.10
N ALA A 93 -0.53 -39.04 25.49
CA ALA A 93 -0.30 -37.67 25.91
C ALA A 93 -1.62 -36.85 25.88
N LYS A 94 -1.98 -36.30 27.05
CA LYS A 94 -3.19 -35.49 27.19
C LYS A 94 -3.06 -34.19 26.40
N ILE A 95 -4.10 -33.84 25.67
CA ILE A 95 -4.23 -32.51 25.05
C ILE A 95 -4.91 -31.61 26.08
N PRO A 96 -4.36 -30.40 26.39
CA PRO A 96 -4.98 -29.47 27.32
C PRO A 96 -6.42 -29.12 26.92
N GLU A 97 -7.31 -28.97 27.89
CA GLU A 97 -8.74 -28.75 27.63
C GLU A 97 -9.04 -27.40 26.94
N HIS A 98 -8.17 -26.40 27.13
CA HIS A 98 -8.31 -25.11 26.52
C HIS A 98 -7.99 -25.09 25.00
N ILE A 99 -7.41 -26.18 24.49
CA ILE A 99 -7.07 -26.27 23.06
C ILE A 99 -8.30 -26.69 22.27
N CYS A 100 -8.75 -25.78 21.37
CA CYS A 100 -9.80 -26.03 20.40
C CYS A 100 -9.27 -26.01 18.98
N CYS A 101 -9.99 -26.61 18.03
CA CYS A 101 -9.64 -26.53 16.62
C CYS A 101 -9.66 -25.08 16.12
N ALA A 102 -8.60 -24.64 15.47
CA ALA A 102 -8.49 -23.28 14.95
C ALA A 102 -9.53 -22.94 13.87
N ARG A 103 -10.11 -23.95 13.19
CA ARG A 103 -11.05 -23.73 12.09
C ARG A 103 -12.52 -23.94 12.50
N CYS A 104 -12.84 -25.00 13.25
CA CYS A 104 -14.22 -25.32 13.56
C CYS A 104 -14.53 -25.25 15.05
N GLN A 105 -13.62 -24.80 15.87
CA GLN A 105 -13.74 -24.68 17.34
C GLN A 105 -14.08 -26.01 18.07
N ALA A 106 -13.87 -27.18 17.43
CA ALA A 106 -14.06 -28.45 18.07
C ALA A 106 -13.13 -28.59 19.29
N PRO A 107 -13.66 -29.01 20.47
CA PRO A 107 -12.89 -29.11 21.69
C PRO A 107 -11.83 -30.21 21.64
N ALA A 108 -10.92 -30.23 22.60
CA ALA A 108 -9.82 -31.20 22.73
C ALA A 108 -10.24 -32.64 22.57
N ALA A 109 -11.48 -33.01 22.94
CA ALA A 109 -12.02 -34.35 22.78
C ALA A 109 -12.08 -34.88 21.34
N TYR A 110 -11.99 -34.00 20.34
CA TYR A 110 -11.99 -34.31 18.90
C TYR A 110 -10.63 -34.05 18.22
N LEU A 111 -9.56 -33.84 19.01
CA LEU A 111 -8.25 -33.55 18.47
C LEU A 111 -7.27 -34.70 18.64
N TYR A 112 -6.51 -35.02 17.62
CA TYR A 112 -5.36 -35.93 17.67
C TYR A 112 -4.08 -35.13 17.83
N LYS A 113 -3.09 -35.64 18.57
CA LYS A 113 -1.70 -35.20 18.38
C LYS A 113 -1.18 -35.79 17.07
N ASN A 114 -0.56 -34.97 16.24
CA ASN A 114 0.03 -35.44 15.00
C ASN A 114 1.44 -35.99 15.27
N ASN A 115 1.79 -37.09 14.59
CA ASN A 115 3.06 -37.77 14.82
C ASN A 115 4.26 -36.88 14.50
N GLY A 116 5.17 -36.72 15.44
CA GLY A 116 6.49 -36.13 15.24
C GLY A 116 6.68 -34.68 15.68
N ASP A 117 5.61 -33.93 16.00
CA ASP A 117 5.72 -32.60 16.59
C ASP A 117 4.83 -32.47 17.82
N GLU A 118 5.42 -32.17 18.98
CA GLU A 118 4.71 -32.10 20.25
C GLU A 118 3.58 -31.08 20.28
N ASN A 119 3.61 -30.10 19.39
CA ASN A 119 2.66 -28.98 19.34
C ASN A 119 1.73 -29.00 18.14
N GLN A 120 1.69 -30.07 17.35
CA GLN A 120 0.82 -30.16 16.18
C GLN A 120 -0.41 -31.05 16.46
N TYR A 121 -1.59 -30.53 16.12
CA TYR A 121 -2.87 -31.17 16.30
C TYR A 121 -3.61 -31.37 14.98
N LYS A 122 -4.37 -32.47 14.87
CA LYS A 122 -5.29 -32.73 13.77
C LYS A 122 -6.71 -32.84 14.31
N CYS A 123 -7.61 -32.04 13.73
CA CYS A 123 -9.03 -32.10 14.08
C CYS A 123 -9.71 -33.30 13.41
N LYS A 124 -10.46 -34.10 14.19
CA LYS A 124 -11.24 -35.21 13.65
C LYS A 124 -12.50 -34.75 12.92
N VAL A 125 -13.04 -33.59 13.28
CA VAL A 125 -14.30 -33.07 12.72
C VAL A 125 -14.07 -32.46 11.34
N CYS A 126 -13.16 -31.50 11.19
CA CYS A 126 -12.91 -30.78 9.95
C CYS A 126 -11.59 -31.15 9.25
N SER A 127 -10.86 -32.13 9.76
CA SER A 127 -9.56 -32.62 9.26
C SER A 127 -8.44 -31.57 9.23
N THR A 128 -8.62 -30.40 9.81
CA THR A 128 -7.62 -29.33 9.83
C THR A 128 -6.43 -29.70 10.70
N LEU A 129 -5.22 -29.46 10.18
CA LEU A 129 -3.96 -29.52 10.93
C LEU A 129 -3.63 -28.12 11.44
N PHE A 130 -3.28 -28.00 12.73
CA PHE A 130 -2.92 -26.72 13.34
C PHE A 130 -1.94 -26.93 14.50
N SER A 131 -1.26 -25.88 14.92
CA SER A 131 -0.40 -25.88 16.10
C SER A 131 -0.80 -24.74 17.04
N GLU A 132 -0.44 -24.85 18.31
CA GLU A 132 -0.74 -23.82 19.30
C GLU A 132 -0.10 -22.47 18.94
N LYS A 133 1.14 -22.48 18.43
CA LYS A 133 1.84 -21.28 17.96
C LYS A 133 1.23 -20.65 16.70
N ASN A 134 0.53 -21.45 15.88
CA ASN A 134 -0.07 -21.02 14.61
C ASN A 134 -1.60 -20.86 14.71
N ARG A 135 -2.15 -20.80 15.90
CA ARG A 135 -3.58 -20.77 16.17
C ARG A 135 -4.32 -19.63 15.46
N PHE A 136 -3.64 -18.50 15.26
CA PHE A 136 -4.22 -17.30 14.65
C PHE A 136 -3.78 -17.03 13.20
N ARG A 137 -2.96 -17.90 12.61
CA ARG A 137 -2.37 -17.66 11.29
C ARG A 137 -3.05 -18.37 10.11
N LYS A 138 -4.16 -19.07 10.34
CA LYS A 138 -4.80 -19.88 9.30
C LYS A 138 -6.19 -19.41 8.87
N ASP A 139 -6.48 -18.14 9.04
CA ASP A 139 -7.69 -17.56 8.48
C ASP A 139 -7.57 -17.40 6.95
N ILE A 140 -6.33 -17.37 6.45
CA ILE A 140 -6.05 -17.31 5.02
C ILE A 140 -5.02 -18.34 4.58
N ILE A 141 -5.13 -18.79 3.33
CA ILE A 141 -4.11 -19.56 2.61
C ILE A 141 -3.59 -18.70 1.47
N LEU A 142 -2.28 -18.46 1.48
CA LEU A 142 -1.60 -17.80 0.36
C LEU A 142 -1.30 -18.83 -0.72
N LYS A 143 -1.73 -18.58 -1.95
CA LYS A 143 -1.50 -19.45 -3.11
C LYS A 143 -0.68 -18.76 -4.18
N CYS A 144 0.14 -19.55 -4.85
CA CYS A 144 0.91 -19.11 -6.00
C CYS A 144 -0.05 -18.64 -7.13
N PRO A 145 0.10 -17.41 -7.68
CA PRO A 145 -0.78 -16.91 -8.73
C PRO A 145 -0.66 -17.71 -10.04
N HIS A 146 0.47 -18.42 -10.24
CA HIS A 146 0.76 -19.12 -11.49
C HIS A 146 0.36 -20.61 -11.49
N CYS A 147 0.14 -21.23 -10.33
CA CYS A 147 -0.19 -22.67 -10.26
C CYS A 147 -1.23 -23.03 -9.19
N ASP A 148 -1.82 -22.06 -8.52
CA ASP A 148 -2.85 -22.20 -7.48
C ASP A 148 -2.51 -23.11 -6.29
N ARG A 149 -1.27 -23.58 -6.17
CA ARG A 149 -0.81 -24.33 -5.00
C ARG A 149 -0.43 -23.38 -3.85
N ALA A 150 -0.68 -23.82 -2.63
CA ALA A 150 -0.26 -23.08 -1.44
C ALA A 150 1.27 -22.82 -1.48
N ILE A 151 1.67 -21.65 -1.00
CA ILE A 151 3.08 -21.27 -0.86
C ILE A 151 3.52 -21.44 0.58
N ASP A 152 4.76 -21.90 0.76
CA ASP A 152 5.31 -22.18 2.08
C ASP A 152 6.17 -21.02 2.57
N LYS A 153 6.03 -20.68 3.85
CA LYS A 153 6.94 -19.78 4.53
C LYS A 153 8.30 -20.44 4.68
N ILE A 154 9.33 -19.91 4.04
CA ILE A 154 10.68 -20.49 4.02
C ILE A 154 11.66 -19.76 4.93
N LYS A 155 11.47 -18.46 5.15
CA LYS A 155 12.33 -17.62 5.99
C LYS A 155 11.51 -16.57 6.72
N GLN A 156 12.01 -16.18 7.88
CA GLN A 156 11.52 -15.05 8.65
C GLN A 156 12.67 -14.05 8.82
N ARG A 157 12.46 -12.83 8.36
CA ARG A 157 13.35 -11.69 8.54
C ARG A 157 12.77 -10.75 9.61
N SER A 158 13.53 -9.75 10.02
CA SER A 158 13.04 -8.75 10.99
C SER A 158 11.84 -7.95 10.46
N GLN A 159 11.88 -7.54 9.19
CA GLN A 159 10.88 -6.69 8.57
C GLN A 159 9.83 -7.45 7.76
N PHE A 160 10.11 -8.67 7.30
CA PHE A 160 9.21 -9.43 6.43
C PHE A 160 9.40 -10.95 6.53
N ASP A 161 8.36 -11.67 6.16
CA ASP A 161 8.37 -13.11 5.97
C ASP A 161 8.49 -13.45 4.48
N ILE A 162 9.24 -14.49 4.15
CA ILE A 162 9.44 -14.94 2.77
C ILE A 162 8.67 -16.23 2.55
N TYR A 163 7.77 -16.19 1.57
CA TYR A 163 7.00 -17.34 1.09
C TYR A 163 7.51 -17.77 -0.29
N LYS A 164 7.51 -19.07 -0.57
CA LYS A 164 8.02 -19.63 -1.83
C LYS A 164 7.10 -20.73 -2.37
N CYS A 165 6.84 -20.70 -3.67
CA CYS A 165 6.20 -21.82 -4.37
C CYS A 165 7.18 -22.99 -4.51
N ARG A 166 6.81 -24.17 -3.99
CA ARG A 166 7.63 -25.41 -4.09
C ARG A 166 7.14 -26.37 -5.16
N ASN A 167 6.12 -26.01 -5.92
CA ASN A 167 5.60 -26.86 -6.98
C ASN A 167 6.56 -26.91 -8.17
N ASP A 168 7.10 -28.09 -8.47
CA ASP A 168 8.01 -28.31 -9.61
C ASP A 168 7.27 -28.18 -10.96
N ALA A 169 5.98 -28.48 -11.02
CA ALA A 169 5.14 -28.31 -12.18
C ALA A 169 4.54 -26.91 -12.32
N CYS A 170 5.03 -25.90 -11.59
CA CYS A 170 4.57 -24.54 -11.72
C CYS A 170 4.99 -23.95 -13.06
N ALA A 171 4.04 -23.46 -13.88
CA ALA A 171 4.31 -22.92 -15.21
C ALA A 171 5.37 -21.81 -15.17
N PHE A 172 5.30 -20.93 -14.18
CA PHE A 172 6.27 -19.88 -13.96
C PHE A 172 7.69 -20.41 -13.70
N TYR A 173 7.81 -21.45 -12.88
CA TYR A 173 9.10 -22.09 -12.62
C TYR A 173 9.66 -22.78 -13.87
N GLN A 174 8.80 -23.48 -14.63
CA GLN A 174 9.20 -24.16 -15.85
C GLN A 174 9.67 -23.18 -16.94
N GLN A 175 8.93 -22.09 -17.16
CA GLN A 175 9.34 -21.03 -18.09
C GLN A 175 10.70 -20.42 -17.74
N ASN A 176 10.92 -20.16 -16.45
CA ASN A 176 12.21 -19.63 -15.99
C ASN A 176 13.34 -20.65 -16.13
N LEU A 177 13.05 -21.92 -15.93
CA LEU A 177 14.02 -23.00 -16.12
C LEU A 177 14.37 -23.18 -17.59
N GLU A 178 13.39 -23.09 -18.49
CA GLU A 178 13.57 -23.16 -19.93
C GLU A 178 14.36 -21.97 -20.49
N SER A 179 14.21 -20.80 -19.89
CA SER A 179 14.91 -19.58 -20.31
C SER A 179 16.41 -19.57 -19.99
N LEU A 180 16.89 -20.53 -19.18
CA LEU A 180 18.31 -20.64 -18.85
C LEU A 180 19.13 -21.10 -20.06
N SER A 181 20.24 -20.40 -20.32
CA SER A 181 21.24 -20.83 -21.28
C SER A 181 21.93 -22.15 -20.85
N GLU A 182 22.59 -22.84 -21.74
CA GLU A 182 23.33 -24.09 -21.39
C GLU A 182 24.38 -23.88 -20.29
N LYS A 183 25.04 -22.72 -20.27
CA LYS A 183 26.04 -22.40 -19.25
C LYS A 183 25.36 -22.20 -17.88
N GLU A 184 24.22 -21.53 -17.86
CA GLU A 184 23.45 -21.30 -16.66
C GLU A 184 22.80 -22.58 -16.13
N ARG A 185 22.36 -23.50 -16.99
CA ARG A 185 21.84 -24.81 -16.56
C ARG A 185 22.93 -25.63 -15.85
N LYS A 186 24.14 -25.68 -16.41
CA LYS A 186 25.27 -26.35 -15.77
C LYS A 186 25.62 -25.70 -14.41
N LEU A 187 25.51 -24.39 -14.30
CA LEU A 187 25.73 -23.70 -13.05
C LEU A 187 24.58 -23.95 -12.07
N PHE A 188 23.33 -23.93 -12.53
CA PHE A 188 22.16 -24.23 -11.71
C PHE A 188 22.20 -25.65 -11.12
N GLU A 189 22.64 -26.64 -11.84
CA GLU A 189 22.83 -28.02 -11.35
C GLU A 189 23.83 -28.09 -10.19
N LYS A 190 24.91 -27.30 -10.26
CA LYS A 190 25.95 -27.26 -9.23
C LYS A 190 25.57 -26.36 -8.05
N GLU A 191 24.95 -25.21 -8.32
CA GLU A 191 24.73 -24.16 -7.36
C GLU A 191 23.30 -23.57 -7.49
N PRO A 192 22.25 -24.40 -7.23
CA PRO A 192 20.86 -23.98 -7.43
C PRO A 192 20.44 -22.80 -6.52
N TYR A 193 21.14 -22.59 -5.41
CA TYR A 193 20.89 -21.49 -4.47
C TYR A 193 21.21 -20.11 -5.05
N ARG A 194 21.98 -20.04 -6.12
CA ARG A 194 22.30 -18.78 -6.82
C ARG A 194 21.14 -18.27 -7.66
N PHE A 195 20.18 -19.14 -7.99
CA PHE A 195 19.07 -18.82 -8.90
C PHE A 195 17.75 -18.71 -8.14
N LYS A 196 16.97 -17.70 -8.48
CA LYS A 196 15.62 -17.46 -7.90
C LYS A 196 14.56 -17.69 -8.98
N LEU A 197 14.43 -18.92 -9.46
CA LEU A 197 13.53 -19.28 -10.56
C LEU A 197 12.08 -19.46 -10.13
N ARG A 198 11.82 -19.63 -8.82
CA ARG A 198 10.49 -19.91 -8.27
C ARG A 198 9.81 -18.62 -7.82
N TYR A 199 8.49 -18.60 -7.89
CA TYR A 199 7.71 -17.53 -7.33
C TYR A 199 8.02 -17.36 -5.83
N ILE A 200 8.30 -16.12 -5.44
CA ILE A 200 8.61 -15.70 -4.07
C ILE A 200 7.74 -14.50 -3.74
N TYR A 201 7.13 -14.51 -2.56
CA TYR A 201 6.37 -13.41 -2.01
C TYR A 201 6.97 -12.98 -0.68
N ARG A 202 7.10 -11.68 -0.46
CA ARG A 202 7.52 -11.05 0.81
C ARG A 202 6.32 -10.42 1.48
N GLN A 203 5.99 -10.93 2.66
CA GLN A 203 4.94 -10.36 3.49
C GLN A 203 5.59 -9.44 4.52
N PHE A 204 5.45 -8.14 4.33
CA PHE A 204 5.99 -7.13 5.24
C PHE A 204 5.23 -7.10 6.56
N ARG A 205 5.96 -6.77 7.62
CA ARG A 205 5.43 -6.57 8.97
C ARG A 205 5.51 -5.09 9.28
N LEU A 206 4.47 -4.40 8.96
CA LEU A 206 4.29 -3.01 9.35
C LEU A 206 3.68 -2.97 10.75
N LYS A 207 4.04 -1.98 11.52
CA LYS A 207 3.35 -1.65 12.77
C LYS A 207 2.57 -0.38 12.55
N LEU A 208 1.30 -0.35 13.00
CA LEU A 208 0.43 0.82 12.80
C LEU A 208 1.04 2.12 13.33
N ASN A 209 1.70 2.06 14.48
CA ASN A 209 2.37 3.20 15.08
C ASN A 209 3.66 3.64 14.37
N GLU A 210 4.15 2.86 13.40
CA GLU A 210 5.31 3.19 12.57
C GLU A 210 4.88 3.70 11.18
N ILE A 211 3.57 3.70 10.87
CA ILE A 211 3.04 4.29 9.64
C ILE A 211 3.00 5.79 9.85
N GLU A 212 3.84 6.51 9.10
CA GLU A 212 3.81 7.98 9.09
C GLU A 212 2.43 8.47 8.63
N ASP A 213 1.94 9.52 9.29
CA ASP A 213 0.64 10.10 8.95
C ASP A 213 0.57 10.56 7.51
N TYR A 214 1.60 11.26 7.08
CA TYR A 214 1.84 11.60 5.67
C TYR A 214 3.31 11.97 5.47
N THR A 215 3.82 11.76 4.26
CA THR A 215 5.17 12.19 3.94
C THR A 215 5.16 13.68 3.61
N LEU A 216 5.90 14.47 4.38
CA LEU A 216 6.05 15.90 4.16
C LEU A 216 6.52 16.21 2.74
N ILE A 217 6.07 17.33 2.20
CA ILE A 217 6.52 17.86 0.92
C ILE A 217 7.55 18.94 1.20
N ASP A 218 8.75 18.74 0.65
CA ASP A 218 9.80 19.75 0.75
C ASP A 218 9.42 20.97 -0.09
N SER A 219 9.41 22.12 0.54
CA SER A 219 9.15 23.38 -0.12
C SER A 219 10.42 24.23 -0.22
N PRO A 220 10.86 24.59 -1.44
CA PRO A 220 12.03 25.44 -1.61
C PRO A 220 11.73 26.92 -1.34
N VAL A 221 10.46 27.29 -1.14
CA VAL A 221 10.02 28.66 -0.90
C VAL A 221 8.95 28.73 0.17
N ASP A 222 8.92 29.83 0.90
CA ASP A 222 7.86 30.17 1.84
C ASP A 222 6.84 31.08 1.13
N LEU A 223 5.57 30.66 1.05
CA LEU A 223 4.51 31.42 0.38
C LEU A 223 4.26 32.79 1.00
N ALA A 224 4.56 32.98 2.29
CA ALA A 224 4.46 34.27 2.95
C ALA A 224 5.53 35.29 2.48
N ARG A 225 6.61 34.81 1.85
CA ARG A 225 7.78 35.61 1.44
C ARG A 225 7.97 35.66 -0.07
N ILE A 226 7.04 35.18 -0.85
CA ILE A 226 7.14 35.27 -2.32
C ILE A 226 6.84 36.69 -2.82
N HIS A 227 7.47 37.06 -3.93
CA HIS A 227 7.23 38.37 -4.57
C HIS A 227 5.94 38.40 -5.41
N ALA A 228 5.33 37.24 -5.67
CA ALA A 228 4.07 37.18 -6.42
C ALA A 228 2.90 37.71 -5.57
N SER A 229 2.03 38.48 -6.21
CA SER A 229 0.76 38.83 -5.54
C SER A 229 -0.10 37.59 -5.29
N PRO A 230 -0.98 37.60 -4.28
CA PRO A 230 -1.91 36.48 -4.07
C PRO A 230 -2.70 36.12 -5.34
N ARG A 231 -3.16 37.10 -6.09
CA ARG A 231 -3.85 36.87 -7.35
C ARG A 231 -3.01 36.09 -8.35
N LEU A 232 -1.74 36.51 -8.57
CA LEU A 232 -0.82 35.82 -9.48
C LEU A 232 -0.55 34.37 -9.04
N LEU A 233 -0.37 34.13 -7.73
CA LEU A 233 -0.25 32.78 -7.19
C LEU A 233 -1.50 31.94 -7.50
N GLY A 234 -2.69 32.48 -7.26
CA GLY A 234 -3.96 31.82 -7.55
C GLY A 234 -4.12 31.48 -9.04
N GLU A 235 -3.70 32.39 -9.93
CA GLU A 235 -3.72 32.15 -11.39
C GLU A 235 -2.73 31.04 -11.79
N ILE A 236 -1.51 31.05 -11.24
CA ILE A 236 -0.51 29.99 -11.45
C ILE A 236 -1.10 28.63 -11.04
N LEU A 237 -1.69 28.53 -9.85
CA LEU A 237 -2.31 27.28 -9.37
C LEU A 237 -3.50 26.89 -10.24
N THR A 238 -4.34 27.85 -10.65
CA THR A 238 -5.46 27.61 -11.55
C THR A 238 -5.00 26.99 -12.86
N PHE A 239 -4.01 27.57 -13.53
CA PHE A 239 -3.52 27.07 -14.80
C PHE A 239 -2.77 25.74 -14.65
N HIS A 240 -1.89 25.67 -13.66
CA HIS A 240 -1.05 24.48 -13.46
C HIS A 240 -1.83 23.27 -12.92
N VAL A 241 -2.78 23.47 -12.02
CA VAL A 241 -3.54 22.40 -11.35
C VAL A 241 -4.89 22.17 -12.03
N ASN A 242 -5.79 23.17 -12.06
CA ASN A 242 -7.15 22.95 -12.58
C ASN A 242 -7.17 22.63 -14.08
N TYR A 243 -6.32 23.28 -14.86
CA TYR A 243 -6.21 23.03 -16.31
C TYR A 243 -5.08 22.06 -16.69
N GLY A 244 -4.28 21.58 -15.72
CA GLY A 244 -3.23 20.60 -15.94
C GLY A 244 -2.08 21.06 -16.83
N LEU A 245 -1.89 22.39 -16.99
CA LEU A 245 -0.84 22.91 -17.86
C LEU A 245 0.56 22.59 -17.30
N PRO A 246 1.52 22.22 -18.19
CA PRO A 246 2.92 22.12 -17.80
C PRO A 246 3.45 23.45 -17.26
N ALA A 247 4.43 23.42 -16.37
CA ALA A 247 4.97 24.61 -15.74
C ALA A 247 5.48 25.66 -16.74
N SER A 248 6.14 25.22 -17.82
CA SER A 248 6.60 26.12 -18.90
C SER A 248 5.44 26.80 -19.62
N LYS A 249 4.37 26.08 -19.94
CA LYS A 249 3.17 26.65 -20.57
C LYS A 249 2.42 27.58 -19.61
N THR A 250 2.36 27.25 -18.34
CA THR A 250 1.79 28.13 -17.29
C THR A 250 2.57 29.44 -17.25
N ALA A 251 3.90 29.38 -17.22
CA ALA A 251 4.75 30.57 -17.21
C ALA A 251 4.58 31.44 -18.48
N ALA A 252 4.48 30.81 -19.65
CA ALA A 252 4.22 31.51 -20.91
C ALA A 252 2.85 32.20 -20.89
N LEU A 253 1.81 31.49 -20.43
CA LEU A 253 0.45 32.04 -20.34
C LEU A 253 0.38 33.26 -19.40
N ILE A 254 1.06 33.20 -18.26
CA ILE A 254 1.16 34.33 -17.32
C ILE A 254 1.82 35.53 -18.00
N TYR A 255 2.87 35.29 -18.79
CA TYR A 255 3.51 36.37 -19.55
C TYR A 255 2.59 36.96 -20.62
N ASP A 256 1.92 36.12 -21.40
CA ASP A 256 1.02 36.54 -22.47
C ASP A 256 -0.18 37.35 -21.97
N LEU A 257 -0.71 37.00 -20.80
CA LEU A 257 -1.87 37.68 -20.20
C LEU A 257 -1.51 38.96 -19.43
N HIS A 258 -0.38 38.96 -18.74
CA HIS A 258 -0.06 39.98 -17.72
C HIS A 258 1.30 40.68 -17.96
N GLY A 259 2.10 40.24 -18.92
CA GLY A 259 3.46 40.75 -19.14
C GLY A 259 4.44 40.40 -18.02
N VAL A 260 4.05 39.53 -17.07
CA VAL A 260 4.86 39.18 -15.91
C VAL A 260 5.74 37.96 -16.23
N LYS A 261 7.06 38.15 -16.12
CA LYS A 261 8.02 37.07 -16.35
C LYS A 261 8.16 36.18 -15.11
N VAL A 262 7.71 34.95 -15.21
CA VAL A 262 7.99 33.89 -14.24
C VAL A 262 8.67 32.72 -14.94
N SER A 263 9.53 31.99 -14.26
CA SER A 263 10.13 30.77 -14.81
C SER A 263 9.26 29.55 -14.57
N GLY A 264 9.38 28.50 -15.39
CA GLY A 264 8.73 27.24 -15.12
C GLY A 264 9.17 26.65 -13.76
N GLN A 265 10.41 26.91 -13.32
CA GLN A 265 10.87 26.49 -12.00
C GLN A 265 10.16 27.27 -10.87
N THR A 266 9.88 28.56 -11.06
CA THR A 266 9.08 29.36 -10.12
C THR A 266 7.67 28.77 -9.97
N VAL A 267 7.03 28.37 -11.08
CA VAL A 267 5.72 27.69 -11.05
C VAL A 267 5.79 26.40 -10.22
N LEU A 268 6.82 25.57 -10.43
CA LEU A 268 7.01 24.32 -9.67
C LEU A 268 7.30 24.57 -8.18
N ASN A 269 8.10 25.60 -7.87
CA ASN A 269 8.39 25.97 -6.48
C ASN A 269 7.13 26.43 -5.75
N TYR A 270 6.30 27.26 -6.39
CA TYR A 270 5.05 27.72 -5.81
C TYR A 270 4.04 26.56 -5.67
N ALA A 271 3.99 25.66 -6.65
CA ALA A 271 3.17 24.46 -6.55
C ALA A 271 3.65 23.53 -5.41
N ALA A 272 4.96 23.35 -5.22
CA ALA A 272 5.50 22.57 -4.11
C ALA A 272 5.14 23.20 -2.76
N ALA A 273 5.28 24.51 -2.61
CA ALA A 273 4.93 25.22 -1.39
C ALA A 273 3.43 25.15 -1.07
N ALA A 274 2.58 25.38 -2.07
CA ALA A 274 1.14 25.24 -1.92
C ALA A 274 0.74 23.78 -1.59
N GLY A 275 1.39 22.80 -2.24
CA GLY A 275 1.19 21.37 -1.95
C GLY A 275 1.56 21.00 -0.52
N ALA A 276 2.69 21.51 -0.03
CA ALA A 276 3.15 21.32 1.35
C ALA A 276 2.13 21.87 2.38
N GLN A 277 1.52 23.00 2.06
CA GLN A 277 0.54 23.65 2.92
C GLN A 277 -0.82 22.95 2.93
N VAL A 278 -1.31 22.49 1.77
CA VAL A 278 -2.64 21.85 1.68
C VAL A 278 -2.63 20.37 2.06
N LEU A 279 -1.49 19.69 2.05
CA LEU A 279 -1.43 18.26 2.35
C LEU A 279 -1.92 17.94 3.76
N PRO A 280 -1.36 18.50 4.86
CA PRO A 280 -1.86 18.22 6.20
C PRO A 280 -3.33 18.64 6.36
N PHE A 281 -3.71 19.80 5.84
CA PHE A 281 -5.09 20.26 5.88
C PHE A 281 -6.06 19.25 5.25
N THR A 282 -5.75 18.71 4.07
CA THR A 282 -6.62 17.73 3.39
C THR A 282 -6.62 16.37 4.07
N GLN A 283 -5.54 15.97 4.72
CA GLN A 283 -5.41 14.68 5.41
C GLN A 283 -6.17 14.65 6.74
N ASP A 284 -6.23 15.78 7.44
CA ASP A 284 -6.84 15.83 8.78
C ASP A 284 -8.18 16.56 8.76
N TYR A 285 -8.67 16.99 7.59
CA TYR A 285 -9.96 17.67 7.49
C TYR A 285 -11.11 16.75 7.96
N PRO A 286 -12.03 17.24 8.84
CA PRO A 286 -13.13 16.46 9.34
C PRO A 286 -14.25 16.33 8.29
N TYR A 287 -14.06 15.42 7.35
CA TYR A 287 -15.04 15.17 6.30
C TYR A 287 -16.30 14.50 6.84
N GLU A 288 -17.46 14.89 6.28
CA GLU A 288 -18.70 14.11 6.43
C GLU A 288 -18.68 12.97 5.43
N LEU A 289 -18.47 11.75 5.90
CA LEU A 289 -18.25 10.57 5.07
C LEU A 289 -19.46 9.66 5.00
N SER A 290 -19.52 8.85 3.92
CA SER A 290 -20.41 7.70 3.78
C SER A 290 -19.67 6.41 4.13
N ASP A 291 -20.38 5.30 4.20
CA ASP A 291 -19.84 3.95 4.44
C ASP A 291 -19.33 3.25 3.16
N GLN A 292 -19.41 3.92 1.99
CA GLN A 292 -19.11 3.34 0.69
C GLN A 292 -17.85 3.92 0.08
N ILE A 293 -16.74 3.27 0.33
CA ILE A 293 -15.42 3.68 -0.14
C ILE A 293 -14.99 2.80 -1.30
N SER A 294 -14.47 3.41 -2.37
CA SER A 294 -13.86 2.69 -3.47
C SER A 294 -12.38 2.99 -3.59
N GLY A 295 -11.57 1.96 -3.81
CA GLY A 295 -10.13 2.07 -4.00
C GLY A 295 -9.67 1.57 -5.36
N ASP A 296 -8.64 2.23 -5.89
CA ASP A 296 -7.99 1.82 -7.14
C ASP A 296 -6.62 2.47 -7.29
N GLU A 297 -5.72 1.84 -8.05
CA GLU A 297 -4.42 2.41 -8.31
C GLU A 297 -4.34 2.99 -9.73
N THR A 298 -3.63 4.09 -9.82
CA THR A 298 -3.22 4.65 -11.11
C THR A 298 -1.70 4.84 -11.14
N TYR A 299 -1.11 4.85 -12.33
CA TYR A 299 0.34 4.91 -12.48
C TYR A 299 0.77 6.26 -13.06
N ILE A 300 1.94 6.72 -12.61
CA ILE A 300 2.63 7.93 -13.06
C ILE A 300 4.10 7.61 -13.35
N ARG A 301 4.79 8.51 -14.04
CA ARG A 301 6.24 8.42 -14.18
C ARG A 301 6.92 9.43 -13.27
N VAL A 302 7.89 8.95 -12.48
CA VAL A 302 8.77 9.78 -11.66
C VAL A 302 10.20 9.45 -12.04
N ASN A 303 10.96 10.44 -12.47
CA ASN A 303 12.33 10.25 -12.97
C ASN A 303 12.45 9.12 -14.01
N GLY A 304 11.46 9.03 -14.91
CA GLY A 304 11.40 8.01 -15.96
C GLY A 304 10.86 6.64 -15.51
N ASN A 305 10.79 6.36 -14.21
CA ASN A 305 10.31 5.09 -13.65
C ASN A 305 8.81 5.13 -13.37
N TRP A 306 8.17 3.96 -13.45
CA TRP A 306 6.78 3.82 -13.06
C TRP A 306 6.62 3.89 -11.54
N ASN A 307 5.67 4.68 -11.10
CA ASN A 307 5.20 4.79 -9.72
C ASN A 307 3.68 4.67 -9.70
N TYR A 308 3.12 4.28 -8.58
CA TYR A 308 1.69 4.03 -8.40
C TYR A 308 1.12 5.02 -7.39
N ILE A 309 -0.07 5.54 -7.69
CA ILE A 309 -0.88 6.29 -6.74
C ILE A 309 -2.04 5.41 -6.36
N CYS A 310 -2.20 5.11 -5.09
CA CYS A 310 -3.37 4.43 -4.55
C CYS A 310 -4.35 5.49 -4.04
N TYR A 311 -5.48 5.62 -4.72
CA TYR A 311 -6.57 6.48 -4.29
C TYR A 311 -7.63 5.68 -3.55
N PHE A 312 -8.11 6.23 -2.43
CA PHE A 312 -9.39 5.85 -1.85
C PHE A 312 -10.34 7.03 -1.89
N PHE A 313 -11.58 6.75 -2.21
CA PHE A 313 -12.56 7.73 -2.64
C PHE A 313 -13.94 7.40 -2.09
N ASP A 314 -14.54 8.34 -1.37
CA ASP A 314 -15.94 8.26 -1.00
C ASP A 314 -16.82 8.41 -2.25
N THR A 315 -17.52 7.34 -2.60
CA THR A 315 -18.26 7.28 -3.86
C THR A 315 -19.57 8.07 -3.83
N GLU A 316 -20.14 8.34 -2.66
CA GLU A 316 -21.34 9.14 -2.47
C GLU A 316 -20.99 10.63 -2.39
N LYS A 317 -20.13 10.99 -1.45
CA LYS A 317 -19.74 12.38 -1.19
C LYS A 317 -18.76 12.94 -2.23
N LYS A 318 -18.14 12.09 -3.04
CA LYS A 318 -17.14 12.45 -4.06
C LYS A 318 -15.88 13.08 -3.47
N ILE A 319 -15.40 12.53 -2.36
CA ILE A 319 -14.24 13.04 -1.61
C ILE A 319 -13.08 12.06 -1.76
N ILE A 320 -11.89 12.55 -2.11
CA ILE A 320 -10.65 11.77 -2.06
C ILE A 320 -10.16 11.73 -0.63
N LEU A 321 -9.98 10.53 -0.08
CA LEU A 321 -9.56 10.29 1.30
C LEU A 321 -8.09 9.91 1.43
N SER A 322 -7.57 9.19 0.44
CA SER A 322 -6.17 8.78 0.42
C SER A 322 -5.57 8.97 -0.97
N GLN A 323 -4.26 9.25 -1.00
CA GLN A 323 -3.48 9.55 -2.20
C GLN A 323 -2.04 9.07 -2.04
N GLN A 324 -1.82 7.87 -1.55
CA GLN A 324 -0.50 7.33 -1.28
C GLN A 324 0.26 7.03 -2.58
N ILE A 325 1.55 7.41 -2.62
CA ILE A 325 2.42 7.19 -3.78
C ILE A 325 3.55 6.22 -3.40
N SER A 326 3.76 5.20 -4.23
CA SER A 326 4.84 4.23 -4.07
C SER A 326 5.47 3.85 -5.40
N GLU A 327 6.73 3.43 -5.36
CA GLU A 327 7.41 2.80 -6.50
C GLU A 327 6.86 1.39 -6.78
N HIS A 328 6.22 0.77 -5.79
CA HIS A 328 5.70 -0.59 -5.86
C HIS A 328 4.18 -0.62 -5.70
N ARG A 329 3.53 -1.51 -6.44
CA ARG A 329 2.12 -1.85 -6.28
C ARG A 329 2.01 -3.07 -5.39
N ASP A 330 2.18 -2.88 -4.09
CA ASP A 330 2.26 -3.94 -3.09
C ASP A 330 1.25 -3.77 -1.94
N THR A 331 1.26 -4.73 -1.02
CA THR A 331 0.38 -4.71 0.15
C THR A 331 0.69 -3.54 1.09
N GLU A 332 1.95 -3.08 1.14
CA GLU A 332 2.33 -1.94 1.97
C GLU A 332 1.64 -0.65 1.50
N LEU A 333 1.60 -0.41 0.19
CA LEU A 333 0.88 0.72 -0.39
C LEU A 333 -0.61 0.67 -0.04
N ALA A 334 -1.25 -0.50 -0.16
CA ALA A 334 -2.66 -0.68 0.19
C ALA A 334 -2.92 -0.46 1.68
N ILE A 335 -2.04 -0.93 2.56
CA ILE A 335 -2.14 -0.72 4.01
C ILE A 335 -2.05 0.77 4.35
N LYS A 336 -1.05 1.47 3.83
CA LYS A 336 -0.89 2.92 4.07
C LYS A 336 -2.10 3.72 3.60
N ALA A 337 -2.58 3.40 2.40
CA ALA A 337 -3.73 4.09 1.83
C ALA A 337 -5.04 3.81 2.59
N LEU A 338 -5.27 2.58 3.05
CA LEU A 338 -6.42 2.24 3.89
C LEU A 338 -6.30 2.84 5.29
N TYR A 339 -5.08 2.94 5.82
CA TYR A 339 -4.87 3.58 7.12
C TYR A 339 -5.26 5.07 7.10
N ASP A 340 -4.97 5.79 6.00
CA ASP A 340 -5.46 7.16 5.81
C ASP A 340 -7.00 7.21 5.91
N VAL A 341 -7.68 6.25 5.25
CA VAL A 341 -9.16 6.17 5.32
C VAL A 341 -9.63 5.94 6.74
N ILE A 342 -9.04 4.98 7.46
CA ILE A 342 -9.41 4.66 8.86
C ILE A 342 -9.24 5.89 9.77
N LYS A 343 -8.18 6.67 9.58
CA LYS A 343 -7.96 7.93 10.33
C LYS A 343 -9.08 8.93 10.13
N HIS A 344 -9.62 9.08 8.92
CA HIS A 344 -10.74 9.97 8.65
C HIS A 344 -12.04 9.56 9.37
N TYR A 345 -12.17 8.29 9.76
CA TYR A 345 -13.25 7.81 10.63
C TYR A 345 -12.87 7.84 12.13
N HIS A 346 -11.79 8.56 12.49
CA HIS A 346 -11.30 8.65 13.87
C HIS A 346 -11.07 7.28 14.52
N HIS A 347 -10.66 6.29 13.72
CA HIS A 347 -10.46 4.90 14.11
C HIS A 347 -11.72 4.14 14.57
N ASP A 348 -12.91 4.71 14.33
CA ASP A 348 -14.22 4.11 14.63
C ASP A 348 -14.99 3.92 13.31
N LEU A 349 -14.86 2.74 12.74
CA LEU A 349 -15.46 2.40 11.44
C LEU A 349 -16.93 2.05 11.61
N PRO A 350 -17.81 2.47 10.68
CA PRO A 350 -19.21 2.03 10.67
C PRO A 350 -19.32 0.49 10.61
N GLU A 351 -20.37 -0.08 11.19
CA GLU A 351 -20.60 -1.54 11.19
C GLU A 351 -20.65 -2.14 9.76
N ASP A 352 -21.28 -1.41 8.83
CA ASP A 352 -21.43 -1.82 7.42
C ASP A 352 -20.32 -1.25 6.51
N PHE A 353 -19.17 -0.85 7.08
CA PHE A 353 -18.09 -0.26 6.30
C PHE A 353 -17.54 -1.25 5.28
N ASN A 354 -17.63 -0.89 4.00
CA ASN A 354 -17.26 -1.73 2.89
C ASN A 354 -16.37 -1.00 1.88
N VAL A 355 -15.23 -1.61 1.59
CA VAL A 355 -14.25 -1.10 0.62
C VAL A 355 -14.40 -1.83 -0.71
N ILE A 356 -14.73 -1.09 -1.77
CA ILE A 356 -14.94 -1.63 -3.11
C ILE A 356 -13.68 -1.44 -3.95
N VAL A 357 -13.09 -2.53 -4.42
CA VAL A 357 -11.80 -2.55 -5.12
C VAL A 357 -11.83 -3.47 -6.34
N ASP A 358 -10.74 -3.49 -7.11
CA ASP A 358 -10.54 -4.49 -8.16
C ASP A 358 -10.16 -5.87 -7.58
N GLY A 359 -9.92 -6.84 -8.46
CA GLY A 359 -9.51 -8.20 -8.07
C GLY A 359 -8.09 -8.34 -7.54
N ASN A 360 -7.37 -7.25 -7.28
CA ASN A 360 -6.00 -7.31 -6.79
C ASN A 360 -5.95 -7.89 -5.36
N PRO A 361 -5.19 -8.96 -5.12
CA PRO A 361 -5.10 -9.60 -3.81
C PRO A 361 -4.53 -8.71 -2.69
N ILE A 362 -3.81 -7.62 -3.02
CA ILE A 362 -3.21 -6.72 -2.02
C ILE A 362 -4.24 -6.15 -1.05
N TYR A 363 -5.47 -5.91 -1.50
CA TYR A 363 -6.55 -5.38 -0.66
C TYR A 363 -7.05 -6.40 0.37
N LYS A 364 -7.15 -7.68 -0.02
CA LYS A 364 -7.50 -8.76 0.91
C LYS A 364 -6.39 -9.02 1.93
N LEU A 365 -5.13 -8.89 1.50
CA LEU A 365 -3.98 -8.95 2.41
C LEU A 365 -3.97 -7.77 3.39
N ALA A 366 -4.30 -6.57 2.93
CA ALA A 366 -4.44 -5.39 3.77
C ALA A 366 -5.61 -5.54 4.76
N GLN A 367 -6.79 -6.02 4.33
CA GLN A 367 -7.91 -6.35 5.20
C GLN A 367 -7.50 -7.30 6.32
N HIS A 368 -6.81 -8.39 5.95
CA HIS A 368 -6.31 -9.35 6.94
C HIS A 368 -5.30 -8.73 7.91
N TYR A 369 -4.43 -7.85 7.42
CA TYR A 369 -3.51 -7.09 8.27
C TYR A 369 -4.27 -6.23 9.29
N PHE A 370 -5.28 -5.49 8.88
CA PHE A 370 -6.08 -4.64 9.76
C PHE A 370 -6.90 -5.45 10.77
N ALA A 371 -7.45 -6.60 10.38
CA ALA A 371 -8.13 -7.50 11.31
C ALA A 371 -7.21 -8.02 12.44
N GLN A 372 -5.90 -8.13 12.20
CA GLN A 372 -4.92 -8.45 13.24
C GLN A 372 -4.62 -7.30 14.21
N HIS A 373 -5.12 -6.10 13.89
CA HIS A 373 -4.97 -4.86 14.68
C HIS A 373 -6.33 -4.34 15.15
N ASP A 374 -7.33 -5.22 15.23
CA ASP A 374 -8.69 -4.95 15.73
C ASP A 374 -9.52 -3.98 14.87
N TYR A 375 -9.15 -3.78 13.60
CA TYR A 375 -9.97 -3.07 12.62
C TYR A 375 -10.68 -4.06 11.70
N PHE A 376 -11.99 -4.09 11.76
CA PHE A 376 -12.83 -5.01 10.98
C PHE A 376 -13.65 -4.24 9.96
N PHE A 377 -13.58 -4.64 8.71
CA PHE A 377 -14.36 -4.09 7.61
C PHE A 377 -14.43 -5.07 6.45
N ASP A 378 -15.39 -4.87 5.57
CA ASP A 378 -15.55 -5.71 4.39
C ASP A 378 -14.74 -5.16 3.19
N VAL A 379 -14.24 -6.09 2.36
CA VAL A 379 -13.61 -5.77 1.08
C VAL A 379 -14.35 -6.52 -0.02
N THR A 380 -15.08 -5.78 -0.84
CA THR A 380 -15.78 -6.32 -2.00
C THR A 380 -14.94 -6.14 -3.26
N GLN A 381 -14.54 -7.25 -3.86
CA GLN A 381 -13.79 -7.24 -5.11
C GLN A 381 -14.73 -7.34 -6.30
N VAL A 382 -14.68 -6.33 -7.19
CA VAL A 382 -15.41 -6.30 -8.46
C VAL A 382 -14.47 -6.75 -9.58
N ILE A 383 -14.66 -7.99 -10.05
CA ILE A 383 -13.79 -8.64 -11.01
C ILE A 383 -14.47 -8.66 -12.41
N GLY A 384 -13.64 -8.51 -13.45
CA GLY A 384 -14.11 -8.59 -14.84
C GLY A 384 -14.79 -7.32 -15.36
N LEU A 385 -15.13 -7.33 -16.64
CA LEU A 385 -15.74 -6.20 -17.36
C LEU A 385 -17.25 -6.33 -17.51
N THR A 386 -17.80 -7.50 -17.25
CA THR A 386 -19.21 -7.86 -17.45
C THR A 386 -19.91 -8.07 -16.09
N ASN A 387 -21.22 -7.90 -16.08
CA ASN A 387 -22.04 -8.13 -14.87
C ASN A 387 -22.48 -9.60 -14.80
N GLU A 388 -21.54 -10.52 -14.84
CA GLU A 388 -21.81 -11.97 -14.86
C GLU A 388 -22.28 -12.49 -13.48
N ASP A 389 -21.91 -11.80 -12.41
CA ASP A 389 -22.33 -12.12 -11.05
C ASP A 389 -23.11 -10.97 -10.39
N LYS A 390 -23.93 -11.32 -9.40
CA LYS A 390 -24.79 -10.36 -8.69
C LYS A 390 -23.99 -9.32 -7.90
N VAL A 391 -22.83 -9.69 -7.36
CA VAL A 391 -21.97 -8.79 -6.58
C VAL A 391 -21.37 -7.74 -7.52
N SER A 392 -20.80 -8.17 -8.65
CA SER A 392 -20.26 -7.24 -9.65
C SER A 392 -21.35 -6.31 -10.20
N ALA A 393 -22.56 -6.82 -10.46
CA ALA A 393 -23.68 -6.00 -10.93
C ALA A 393 -24.05 -4.89 -9.92
N LEU A 394 -24.05 -5.20 -8.62
CA LEU A 394 -24.41 -4.27 -7.56
C LEU A 394 -23.34 -3.18 -7.34
N TYR A 395 -22.07 -3.57 -7.23
CA TYR A 395 -20.98 -2.69 -6.83
C TYR A 395 -20.21 -2.03 -8.00
N ARG A 396 -20.46 -2.47 -9.26
CA ARG A 396 -19.78 -1.88 -10.44
C ARG A 396 -20.00 -0.37 -10.61
N PRO A 397 -21.17 0.23 -10.35
CA PRO A 397 -21.33 1.68 -10.43
C PRO A 397 -20.39 2.44 -9.48
N LEU A 398 -20.10 1.88 -8.32
CA LEU A 398 -19.20 2.44 -7.33
C LEU A 398 -17.75 2.30 -7.79
N LYS A 399 -17.35 1.14 -8.31
CA LYS A 399 -16.05 0.93 -8.94
C LYS A 399 -15.83 1.88 -10.14
N GLN A 400 -16.83 2.10 -10.98
CA GLN A 400 -16.75 3.07 -12.07
C GLN A 400 -16.52 4.52 -11.58
N SER A 401 -16.93 4.84 -10.35
CA SER A 401 -16.70 6.18 -9.79
C SER A 401 -15.22 6.45 -9.56
N ILE A 402 -14.46 5.50 -9.00
CA ILE A 402 -13.01 5.62 -8.82
C ILE A 402 -12.27 5.58 -10.17
N GLU A 403 -12.73 4.78 -11.14
CA GLU A 403 -12.16 4.77 -12.48
C GLU A 403 -12.32 6.12 -13.20
N ARG A 404 -13.44 6.82 -12.97
CA ARG A 404 -13.65 8.20 -13.45
C ARG A 404 -12.70 9.18 -12.77
N LEU A 405 -12.44 9.03 -11.46
CA LEU A 405 -11.43 9.81 -10.75
C LEU A 405 -10.05 9.61 -11.39
N ASN A 406 -9.64 8.36 -11.58
CA ASN A 406 -8.37 8.02 -12.22
C ASN A 406 -8.27 8.62 -13.64
N ARG A 407 -9.34 8.56 -14.42
CA ARG A 407 -9.40 9.18 -15.74
C ARG A 407 -9.27 10.71 -15.67
N THR A 408 -9.93 11.34 -14.70
CA THR A 408 -9.82 12.77 -14.45
C THR A 408 -8.39 13.15 -14.10
N TYR A 409 -7.77 12.45 -13.14
CA TYR A 409 -6.37 12.66 -12.79
C TYR A 409 -5.43 12.52 -13.99
N LYS A 410 -5.61 11.47 -14.79
CA LYS A 410 -4.83 11.26 -16.03
C LYS A 410 -4.95 12.41 -17.02
N GLY A 411 -6.11 13.05 -17.11
CA GLY A 411 -6.30 14.27 -17.91
C GLY A 411 -5.38 15.42 -17.48
N HIS A 412 -5.24 15.62 -16.16
CA HIS A 412 -4.33 16.64 -15.60
C HIS A 412 -2.86 16.24 -15.67
N TYR A 413 -2.57 14.94 -15.62
CA TYR A 413 -1.20 14.41 -15.63
C TYR A 413 -0.58 14.36 -17.03
N ARG A 414 -1.35 13.99 -18.07
CA ARG A 414 -0.83 13.70 -19.42
C ARG A 414 -0.01 14.85 -20.00
N GLY A 415 -0.45 16.10 -19.83
CA GLY A 415 0.25 17.27 -20.33
C GLY A 415 1.61 17.54 -19.68
N LYS A 416 1.87 16.92 -18.53
CA LYS A 416 3.11 17.13 -17.76
C LYS A 416 4.21 16.12 -18.12
N HIS A 417 3.88 15.03 -18.82
CA HIS A 417 4.80 13.98 -19.28
C HIS A 417 5.61 13.29 -18.17
N GLY A 418 5.18 13.37 -16.91
CA GLY A 418 5.85 12.82 -15.74
C GLY A 418 6.43 13.87 -14.80
N PHE A 419 7.02 13.39 -13.71
CA PHE A 419 7.64 14.22 -12.68
C PHE A 419 9.14 13.94 -12.61
N LYS A 420 9.95 14.95 -12.31
CA LYS A 420 11.39 14.81 -12.13
C LYS A 420 11.79 14.30 -10.74
N SER A 421 10.88 14.37 -9.78
CA SER A 421 11.12 13.93 -8.40
C SER A 421 9.82 13.43 -7.76
N LEU A 422 9.96 12.57 -6.75
CA LEU A 422 8.84 12.09 -5.96
C LEU A 422 8.17 13.25 -5.20
N ASN A 423 8.96 14.20 -4.70
CA ASN A 423 8.45 15.40 -4.04
C ASN A 423 7.53 16.23 -4.97
N GLY A 424 7.93 16.45 -6.23
CA GLY A 424 7.10 17.12 -7.22
C GLY A 424 5.83 16.34 -7.57
N ALA A 425 5.88 15.00 -7.58
CA ALA A 425 4.71 14.16 -7.77
C ALA A 425 3.74 14.29 -6.58
N ARG A 426 4.24 14.21 -5.35
CA ARG A 426 3.45 14.40 -4.11
C ARG A 426 2.78 15.76 -4.07
N ALA A 427 3.52 16.83 -4.35
CA ALA A 427 2.96 18.18 -4.40
C ALA A 427 1.81 18.30 -5.42
N HIS A 428 2.00 17.74 -6.62
CA HIS A 428 0.95 17.76 -7.63
C HIS A 428 -0.28 16.95 -7.24
N VAL A 429 -0.10 15.77 -6.68
CA VAL A 429 -1.21 14.91 -6.24
C VAL A 429 -1.97 15.54 -5.08
N SER A 430 -1.27 16.16 -4.12
CA SER A 430 -1.91 16.90 -3.01
C SER A 430 -2.72 18.09 -3.50
N LEU A 431 -2.17 18.88 -4.42
CA LEU A 431 -2.90 20.00 -5.04
C LEU A 431 -4.10 19.51 -5.85
N PHE A 432 -3.97 18.39 -6.58
CA PHE A 432 -5.09 17.79 -7.30
C PHE A 432 -6.19 17.37 -6.33
N THR A 433 -5.85 16.71 -5.22
CA THR A 433 -6.82 16.30 -4.18
C THR A 433 -7.51 17.50 -3.56
N ALA A 434 -6.76 18.54 -3.17
CA ALA A 434 -7.31 19.76 -2.62
C ALA A 434 -8.25 20.46 -3.63
N CYS A 435 -7.84 20.55 -4.89
CA CYS A 435 -8.69 21.08 -5.96
C CYS A 435 -9.96 20.24 -6.15
N PHE A 436 -9.83 18.93 -6.16
CA PHE A 436 -10.92 18.00 -6.38
C PHE A 436 -11.96 18.08 -5.25
N ASN A 437 -11.52 18.07 -4.01
CA ASN A 437 -12.40 18.07 -2.85
C ASN A 437 -13.06 19.42 -2.60
N PHE A 438 -12.33 20.54 -2.77
CA PHE A 438 -12.78 21.85 -2.30
C PHE A 438 -13.13 22.85 -3.42
N LEU A 439 -12.53 22.72 -4.60
CA LEU A 439 -12.63 23.75 -5.64
C LEU A 439 -13.42 23.33 -6.86
N ARG A 440 -13.39 22.04 -7.18
CA ARG A 440 -13.96 21.52 -8.42
C ARG A 440 -15.45 21.16 -8.25
N PRO A 441 -16.38 21.79 -9.01
CA PRO A 441 -17.76 21.36 -9.05
C PRO A 441 -17.92 19.98 -9.69
N HIS A 442 -18.81 19.16 -9.15
CA HIS A 442 -19.13 17.84 -9.66
C HIS A 442 -20.55 17.76 -10.21
N GLN A 443 -20.69 17.27 -11.43
CA GLN A 443 -22.00 17.08 -12.06
C GLN A 443 -22.92 16.16 -11.23
N GLY A 444 -22.37 15.08 -10.67
CA GLY A 444 -23.10 14.18 -9.77
C GLY A 444 -23.56 14.78 -8.46
N LEU A 445 -23.00 15.94 -8.07
CA LEU A 445 -23.42 16.75 -6.92
C LEU A 445 -24.19 18.02 -7.35
N LYS A 446 -24.88 17.96 -8.51
CA LYS A 446 -25.62 19.11 -9.08
C LYS A 446 -24.72 20.36 -9.23
N ASN A 447 -23.49 20.16 -9.69
CA ASN A 447 -22.44 21.18 -9.87
C ASN A 447 -22.00 21.88 -8.56
N LYS A 448 -22.17 21.21 -7.42
CA LYS A 448 -21.57 21.66 -6.15
C LYS A 448 -20.19 21.02 -5.98
N VAL A 449 -19.37 21.65 -5.15
CA VAL A 449 -18.09 21.08 -4.70
C VAL A 449 -18.37 19.98 -3.66
N PRO A 450 -17.54 18.94 -3.54
CA PRO A 450 -17.70 17.89 -2.54
C PRO A 450 -17.69 18.43 -1.10
N VAL A 451 -16.75 19.31 -0.81
CA VAL A 451 -16.58 19.92 0.50
C VAL A 451 -16.80 21.43 0.35
N PRO A 452 -17.93 21.98 0.80
CA PRO A 452 -18.15 23.42 0.77
C PRO A 452 -17.19 24.12 1.73
N PHE A 453 -16.74 25.32 1.35
CA PHE A 453 -15.94 26.14 2.24
C PHE A 453 -16.69 26.48 3.52
N PRO A 454 -16.01 26.43 4.68
CA PRO A 454 -16.61 26.83 5.95
C PRO A 454 -16.87 28.34 6.03
N ILE A 455 -16.29 29.13 5.13
CA ILE A 455 -16.45 30.59 5.02
C ILE A 455 -17.24 30.91 3.77
N THR A 456 -18.20 31.79 3.88
CA THR A 456 -18.98 32.26 2.72
C THR A 456 -18.12 33.11 1.81
N LEU A 457 -17.70 32.52 0.68
CA LEU A 457 -17.04 33.23 -0.39
C LEU A 457 -18.05 34.16 -1.09
N PRO A 458 -17.61 35.31 -1.62
CA PRO A 458 -18.43 36.08 -2.53
C PRO A 458 -18.96 35.18 -3.65
N LYS A 459 -20.24 35.30 -4.02
CA LYS A 459 -20.84 34.49 -5.08
C LYS A 459 -20.06 34.58 -6.42
N GLU A 460 -19.34 35.65 -6.61
CA GLU A 460 -18.57 35.98 -7.81
C GLU A 460 -17.09 35.59 -7.72
N ALA A 461 -16.64 34.93 -6.63
CA ALA A 461 -15.25 34.52 -6.49
C ALA A 461 -14.81 33.60 -7.65
N ASN A 462 -13.81 34.05 -8.38
CA ASN A 462 -13.20 33.29 -9.46
C ASN A 462 -12.24 32.21 -8.92
N MET A 463 -11.73 31.35 -9.79
CA MET A 463 -10.90 30.21 -9.37
C MET A 463 -9.58 30.64 -8.69
N PRO A 464 -8.83 31.62 -9.16
CA PRO A 464 -7.67 32.16 -8.47
C PRO A 464 -7.97 32.61 -7.03
N GLU A 465 -9.07 33.32 -6.81
CA GLU A 465 -9.48 33.75 -5.48
C GLU A 465 -9.83 32.57 -4.57
N LYS A 466 -10.51 31.55 -5.10
CA LYS A 466 -10.80 30.31 -4.36
C LYS A 466 -9.53 29.58 -3.93
N TRP A 467 -8.50 29.55 -4.76
CA TRP A 467 -7.20 28.99 -4.37
C TRP A 467 -6.57 29.74 -3.20
N ILE A 468 -6.60 31.08 -3.23
CA ILE A 468 -6.04 31.87 -2.14
C ILE A 468 -6.79 31.63 -0.83
N HIS A 469 -8.12 31.56 -0.88
CA HIS A 469 -8.90 31.23 0.32
C HIS A 469 -8.60 29.83 0.85
N LEU A 470 -8.43 28.84 -0.01
CA LEU A 470 -8.04 27.48 0.39
C LEU A 470 -6.67 27.48 1.07
N LEU A 471 -5.68 28.21 0.52
CA LEU A 471 -4.37 28.34 1.14
C LEU A 471 -4.44 29.05 2.50
N GLN A 472 -5.28 30.09 2.64
CA GLN A 472 -5.49 30.77 3.91
C GLN A 472 -6.10 29.85 4.98
N LEU A 473 -7.09 29.03 4.59
CA LEU A 473 -7.67 28.00 5.47
C LEU A 473 -6.62 26.97 5.91
N ALA A 474 -5.84 26.49 4.95
CA ALA A 474 -4.78 25.51 5.24
C ALA A 474 -3.68 26.11 6.14
N ASN A 475 -3.33 27.38 5.97
CA ASN A 475 -2.37 28.07 6.84
C ASN A 475 -2.91 28.23 8.25
N GLY A 476 -4.15 28.67 8.39
CA GLY A 476 -4.81 28.79 9.71
C GLY A 476 -4.93 27.45 10.44
N TYR A 477 -5.09 26.35 9.70
CA TYR A 477 -5.04 25.00 10.25
C TYR A 477 -3.64 24.64 10.78
N LEU A 478 -2.59 24.89 10.00
CA LEU A 478 -1.20 24.62 10.42
C LEU A 478 -0.77 25.43 11.65
N GLU A 479 -1.24 26.67 11.79
CA GLU A 479 -0.96 27.52 12.96
C GLU A 479 -1.62 26.99 14.25
N GLN A 480 -2.65 26.15 14.15
CA GLN A 480 -3.34 25.53 15.28
C GLN A 480 -2.80 24.15 15.64
N MET A 481 -1.94 23.55 14.80
CA MET A 481 -1.31 22.27 15.09
C MET A 481 -0.29 22.45 16.23
N PRO A 482 -0.26 21.54 17.22
CA PRO A 482 0.80 21.53 18.22
C PRO A 482 2.15 21.29 17.53
N ALA A 483 3.17 22.07 17.92
CA ALA A 483 4.52 22.00 17.40
C ALA A 483 5.24 20.69 17.76
#